data_a96c456d403809b53fe3d6da4e0507cd
#
_entry.id   a96c456d403809b53fe3d6da4e0507cd
#
_cell.length_a   1.000
_cell.length_b   1.000
_cell.length_c   1.000
_cell.angle_alpha   90.00
_cell.angle_beta   90.00
_cell.angle_gamma   90.00
#
_symmetry.space_group_name_H-M   'P 1'
#
loop_
_entity.id
_entity.type
_entity.pdbx_description
1 polymer ?
#
loop_
_entity_poly.entity_id
_entity_poly.type
_entity_poly.pdbx_seq_one_letter_code
_entity_poly.pdbx_strand_id
1 'polypeptide(L)'
;MKLSTQKFNELINELEKTPLINKAEWEKKISITSDWAPVSLDKSWITTTKVIHYSFRNPNLNKILEELSGRSIKDCLTLHTVEAVPPQATVAHTDKYSEITLNILLEDECEGGYLYVEGEKIEEYEEKGDYVIYEGRKQKHSVTAIEKGKRKALIVWFGPVKSLI
;
A
#
# COMPACT_ATOMS: atom_id res chain seq x y z
N MET A 1 14.78 -2.75 0.06
CA MET A 1 15.01 -2.89 1.53
C MET A 1 14.24 -4.11 2.03
N LYS A 2 14.70 -4.72 3.08
CA LYS A 2 14.08 -5.96 3.57
C LYS A 2 13.85 -5.89 5.08
N LEU A 3 12.66 -6.28 5.52
CA LEU A 3 12.36 -6.44 6.93
C LEU A 3 13.04 -7.69 7.47
N SER A 4 13.50 -7.63 8.73
CA SER A 4 13.91 -8.85 9.42
C SER A 4 12.71 -9.79 9.55
N THR A 5 12.97 -11.08 9.70
CA THR A 5 11.90 -12.06 9.92
C THR A 5 11.03 -11.69 11.12
N GLN A 6 11.66 -11.24 12.21
CA GLN A 6 10.94 -10.80 13.41
C GLN A 6 10.02 -9.62 13.12
N LYS A 7 10.53 -8.59 12.45
CA LYS A 7 9.74 -7.39 12.13
C LYS A 7 8.60 -7.71 11.16
N PHE A 8 8.86 -8.56 10.17
CA PHE A 8 7.83 -9.03 9.25
C PHE A 8 6.70 -9.76 9.99
N ASN A 9 7.05 -10.66 10.90
CA ASN A 9 6.05 -11.38 11.69
C ASN A 9 5.25 -10.45 12.60
N GLU A 10 5.89 -9.43 13.19
CA GLU A 10 5.18 -8.41 13.95
C GLU A 10 4.19 -7.64 13.08
N LEU A 11 4.62 -7.26 11.88
CA LEU A 11 3.77 -6.56 10.92
C LEU A 11 2.52 -7.39 10.59
N ILE A 12 2.71 -8.66 10.23
CA ILE A 12 1.60 -9.56 9.89
C ILE A 12 0.65 -9.73 11.08
N ASN A 13 1.19 -9.96 12.28
CA ASN A 13 0.36 -10.11 13.48
C ASN A 13 -0.47 -8.87 13.77
N GLU A 14 0.15 -7.69 13.68
CA GLU A 14 -0.56 -6.43 13.93
C GLU A 14 -1.58 -6.14 12.85
N LEU A 15 -1.28 -6.46 11.59
CA LEU A 15 -2.21 -6.28 10.50
C LEU A 15 -3.46 -7.17 10.70
N GLU A 16 -3.28 -8.43 11.10
CA GLU A 16 -4.38 -9.34 11.37
C GLU A 16 -5.30 -8.86 12.51
N LYS A 17 -4.74 -8.16 13.49
CA LYS A 17 -5.50 -7.58 14.62
C LYS A 17 -6.18 -6.27 14.26
N THR A 18 -5.81 -5.65 13.15
CA THR A 18 -6.31 -4.34 12.78
C THR A 18 -7.70 -4.46 12.17
N PRO A 19 -8.69 -3.72 12.69
CA PRO A 19 -10.03 -3.74 12.11
C PRO A 19 -10.04 -3.09 10.74
N LEU A 20 -11.02 -3.44 9.93
CA LEU A 20 -11.24 -2.75 8.66
C LEU A 20 -11.71 -1.32 8.95
N ILE A 21 -11.40 -0.41 8.03
CA ILE A 21 -11.83 0.98 8.15
C ILE A 21 -13.36 1.04 8.06
N ASN A 22 -13.98 1.84 8.93
CA ASN A 22 -15.41 2.06 8.86
C ASN A 22 -15.72 3.37 8.12
N LYS A 23 -16.99 3.57 7.78
CA LYS A 23 -17.44 4.73 7.02
C LYS A 23 -17.10 6.05 7.71
N ALA A 24 -17.33 6.15 9.01
CA ALA A 24 -17.09 7.38 9.76
C ALA A 24 -15.60 7.75 9.78
N GLU A 25 -14.74 6.76 9.99
CA GLU A 25 -13.30 6.95 9.98
C GLU A 25 -12.81 7.38 8.59
N TRP A 26 -13.35 6.74 7.55
CA TRP A 26 -13.05 7.08 6.16
C TRP A 26 -13.41 8.52 5.84
N GLU A 27 -14.63 8.93 6.19
CA GLU A 27 -15.12 10.29 5.97
C GLU A 27 -14.29 11.32 6.72
N LYS A 28 -13.90 11.03 7.97
CA LYS A 28 -13.02 11.88 8.74
C LYS A 28 -11.66 12.05 8.07
N LYS A 29 -11.11 10.96 7.56
CA LYS A 29 -9.82 10.99 6.87
C LYS A 29 -9.89 11.84 5.60
N ILE A 30 -10.94 11.68 4.81
CA ILE A 30 -11.17 12.50 3.62
C ILE A 30 -11.26 13.98 3.97
N SER A 31 -11.95 14.33 5.05
CA SER A 31 -12.15 15.73 5.45
C SER A 31 -10.86 16.44 5.85
N ILE A 32 -9.85 15.67 6.30
CA ILE A 32 -8.55 16.21 6.69
C ILE A 32 -7.67 16.48 5.46
N THR A 33 -7.89 15.75 4.38
CA THR A 33 -7.08 15.84 3.17
C THR A 33 -7.82 16.62 2.10
N SER A 34 -7.67 17.95 2.13
CA SER A 34 -8.54 18.89 1.40
C SER A 34 -8.71 18.64 -0.09
N ASP A 35 -7.69 18.18 -0.78
CA ASP A 35 -7.72 17.97 -2.23
C ASP A 35 -7.83 16.49 -2.62
N TRP A 36 -8.10 15.65 -1.66
CA TRP A 36 -8.14 14.22 -1.90
C TRP A 36 -9.54 13.78 -2.34
N ALA A 37 -9.61 13.29 -3.59
CA ALA A 37 -10.86 12.74 -4.08
C ALA A 37 -11.14 11.40 -3.39
N PRO A 38 -12.37 11.16 -2.94
CA PRO A 38 -12.72 9.91 -2.30
C PRO A 38 -12.47 8.73 -3.25
N VAL A 39 -11.65 7.80 -2.80
CA VAL A 39 -11.48 6.51 -3.46
C VAL A 39 -12.63 5.63 -2.98
N SER A 40 -13.32 4.98 -3.90
CA SER A 40 -14.41 4.08 -3.53
C SER A 40 -13.88 2.93 -2.69
N LEU A 41 -14.57 2.62 -1.59
CA LEU A 41 -14.29 1.42 -0.82
C LEU A 41 -14.77 0.15 -1.52
N ASP A 42 -15.67 0.32 -2.49
CA ASP A 42 -16.19 -0.78 -3.29
C ASP A 42 -15.31 -0.99 -4.52
N LYS A 43 -14.65 -2.14 -4.57
CA LYS A 43 -13.81 -2.56 -5.68
C LYS A 43 -14.41 -3.75 -6.42
N SER A 44 -15.72 -3.93 -6.38
CA SER A 44 -16.41 -5.07 -6.98
C SER A 44 -16.22 -5.19 -8.49
N TRP A 45 -15.88 -4.11 -9.17
CA TRP A 45 -15.60 -4.12 -10.61
C TRP A 45 -14.25 -4.75 -10.96
N ILE A 46 -13.39 -5.01 -9.96
CA ILE A 46 -12.08 -5.65 -10.16
C ILE A 46 -12.19 -7.11 -9.77
N THR A 47 -12.23 -8.00 -10.75
CA THR A 47 -12.45 -9.43 -10.50
C THR A 47 -11.20 -10.22 -10.12
N THR A 48 -10.00 -9.74 -10.49
CA THR A 48 -8.73 -10.43 -10.26
C THR A 48 -7.89 -9.78 -9.17
N THR A 49 -8.44 -8.75 -8.52
CA THR A 49 -7.76 -8.01 -7.46
C THR A 49 -8.70 -7.84 -6.28
N LYS A 50 -8.21 -8.15 -5.09
CA LYS A 50 -8.93 -7.93 -3.84
C LYS A 50 -8.23 -6.84 -3.05
N VAL A 51 -8.95 -5.76 -2.77
CA VAL A 51 -8.43 -4.62 -1.99
C VAL A 51 -9.16 -4.56 -0.66
N ILE A 52 -8.38 -4.48 0.42
CA ILE A 52 -8.91 -4.37 1.77
C ILE A 52 -8.33 -3.12 2.41
N HIS A 53 -9.18 -2.21 2.87
CA HIS A 53 -8.77 -1.00 3.57
C HIS A 53 -8.84 -1.20 5.08
N TYR A 54 -7.77 -0.84 5.77
CA TYR A 54 -7.62 -1.00 7.21
C TYR A 54 -7.82 0.29 7.96
N SER A 55 -8.21 0.16 9.23
CA SER A 55 -8.33 1.26 10.17
C SER A 55 -6.95 1.78 10.60
N PHE A 56 -6.93 3.06 10.99
CA PHE A 56 -5.73 3.71 11.58
C PHE A 56 -5.71 3.61 13.11
N ARG A 57 -6.53 2.72 13.67
CA ARG A 57 -6.74 2.66 15.13
C ARG A 57 -5.86 1.64 15.85
N ASN A 58 -4.92 1.02 15.14
CA ASN A 58 -3.96 0.12 15.77
C ASN A 58 -2.61 0.84 15.98
N PRO A 59 -2.33 1.34 17.20
CA PRO A 59 -1.10 2.11 17.45
C PRO A 59 0.17 1.31 17.21
N ASN A 60 0.16 0.00 17.41
CA ASN A 60 1.33 -0.84 17.19
C ASN A 60 1.66 -0.94 15.69
N LEU A 61 0.65 -1.15 14.86
CA LEU A 61 0.83 -1.15 13.41
C LEU A 61 1.27 0.23 12.93
N ASN A 62 0.63 1.27 13.40
CA ASN A 62 0.94 2.65 13.03
C ASN A 62 2.41 2.97 13.30
N LYS A 63 2.93 2.54 14.46
CA LYS A 63 4.33 2.76 14.83
C LYS A 63 5.29 2.06 13.85
N ILE A 64 4.99 0.83 13.46
CA ILE A 64 5.80 0.11 12.48
C ILE A 64 5.84 0.88 11.16
N LEU A 65 4.69 1.33 10.68
CA LEU A 65 4.58 2.06 9.42
C LEU A 65 5.29 3.41 9.47
N GLU A 66 5.21 4.11 10.59
CA GLU A 66 5.94 5.36 10.80
C GLU A 66 7.45 5.15 10.77
N GLU A 67 7.94 4.10 11.42
CA GLU A 67 9.36 3.77 11.42
C GLU A 67 9.88 3.45 10.01
N LEU A 68 9.12 2.70 9.23
CA LEU A 68 9.51 2.31 7.87
C LEU A 68 9.45 3.48 6.89
N SER A 69 8.44 4.30 6.99
CA SER A 69 8.20 5.39 6.02
C SER A 69 8.89 6.70 6.36
N GLY A 70 9.20 6.92 7.64
CA GLY A 70 9.66 8.21 8.14
C GLY A 70 8.57 9.27 8.16
N ARG A 71 7.29 8.88 8.05
CA ARG A 71 6.14 9.79 8.00
C ARG A 71 5.19 9.52 9.15
N SER A 72 4.45 10.55 9.55
CA SER A 72 3.44 10.42 10.59
C SER A 72 2.19 9.72 10.04
N ILE A 73 1.58 8.86 10.85
CA ILE A 73 0.31 8.22 10.49
C ILE A 73 -0.81 9.23 10.29
N LYS A 74 -0.69 10.43 10.86
CA LYS A 74 -1.63 11.53 10.65
C LYS A 74 -1.72 11.94 9.18
N ASP A 75 -0.63 11.75 8.44
CA ASP A 75 -0.54 12.08 7.02
C ASP A 75 -0.90 10.90 6.13
N CYS A 76 -1.21 9.76 6.71
CA CYS A 76 -1.58 8.57 5.96
C CYS A 76 -2.99 8.72 5.39
N LEU A 77 -3.10 8.55 4.07
CA LEU A 77 -4.38 8.65 3.35
C LEU A 77 -5.06 7.30 3.26
N THR A 78 -4.30 6.25 2.94
CA THR A 78 -4.83 4.89 2.84
C THR A 78 -3.84 3.90 3.43
N LEU A 79 -4.38 2.86 4.00
CA LEU A 79 -3.66 1.71 4.50
C LEU A 79 -4.43 0.50 3.99
N HIS A 80 -3.93 -0.12 2.93
CA HIS A 80 -4.69 -1.18 2.28
C HIS A 80 -3.80 -2.31 1.76
N THR A 81 -4.37 -3.50 1.68
CA THR A 81 -3.72 -4.62 1.01
C THR A 81 -4.31 -4.79 -0.37
N VAL A 82 -3.45 -5.19 -1.30
CA VAL A 82 -3.83 -5.56 -2.67
C VAL A 82 -3.41 -7.01 -2.87
N GLU A 83 -4.39 -7.87 -3.10
CA GLU A 83 -4.17 -9.27 -3.41
C GLU A 83 -4.53 -9.50 -4.87
N ALA A 84 -3.59 -9.97 -5.66
CA ALA A 84 -3.75 -10.14 -7.10
C ALA A 84 -3.50 -11.60 -7.51
N VAL A 85 -4.33 -12.06 -8.44
CA VAL A 85 -4.23 -13.40 -9.05
C VAL A 85 -4.22 -13.25 -10.57
N PRO A 86 -3.81 -14.29 -11.31
CA PRO A 86 -3.79 -14.22 -12.78
C PRO A 86 -5.15 -13.83 -13.38
N PRO A 87 -5.19 -13.05 -14.44
CA PRO A 87 -4.07 -12.47 -15.17
C PRO A 87 -3.78 -11.00 -14.79
N GLN A 88 -4.05 -10.61 -13.56
CA GLN A 88 -3.95 -9.22 -13.12
C GLN A 88 -2.58 -8.61 -13.43
N ALA A 89 -2.60 -7.42 -13.98
CA ALA A 89 -1.45 -6.54 -14.19
C ALA A 89 -1.87 -5.12 -13.82
N THR A 90 -0.91 -4.31 -13.44
CA THR A 90 -1.15 -2.89 -13.18
C THR A 90 -0.36 -2.08 -14.19
N VAL A 91 -1.06 -1.36 -15.07
CA VAL A 91 -0.42 -0.51 -16.07
C VAL A 91 0.35 0.65 -15.41
N ALA A 92 1.34 1.17 -16.11
CA ALA A 92 2.13 2.29 -15.60
C ALA A 92 1.22 3.50 -15.33
N HIS A 93 1.29 4.01 -14.10
CA HIS A 93 0.45 5.12 -13.64
C HIS A 93 1.14 5.86 -12.49
N THR A 94 0.57 7.00 -12.14
CA THR A 94 0.94 7.72 -10.91
C THR A 94 -0.26 7.74 -9.98
N ASP A 95 0.00 7.85 -8.68
CA ASP A 95 -1.03 7.97 -7.67
C ASP A 95 -1.12 9.43 -7.23
N LYS A 96 -2.04 10.16 -7.81
CA LYS A 96 -2.18 11.62 -7.69
C LYS A 96 -2.03 12.16 -6.27
N TYR A 97 -2.55 11.44 -5.30
CA TYR A 97 -2.61 11.93 -3.92
C TYR A 97 -1.53 11.35 -3.00
N SER A 98 -0.72 10.43 -3.49
CA SER A 98 0.34 9.82 -2.69
C SER A 98 1.66 10.55 -2.89
N GLU A 99 2.03 11.39 -1.94
CA GLU A 99 3.34 12.03 -1.95
C GLU A 99 4.44 10.99 -1.76
N ILE A 100 4.24 10.09 -0.81
CA ILE A 100 5.11 8.96 -0.54
C ILE A 100 4.27 7.70 -0.48
N THR A 101 4.67 6.68 -1.20
CA THR A 101 4.09 5.35 -1.14
C THR A 101 5.08 4.40 -0.48
N LEU A 102 4.63 3.73 0.57
CA LEU A 102 5.32 2.59 1.16
C LEU A 102 4.64 1.33 0.64
N ASN A 103 5.42 0.45 0.03
CA ASN A 103 4.92 -0.77 -0.58
C ASN A 103 5.69 -1.96 -0.01
N ILE A 104 4.99 -2.85 0.69
CA ILE A 104 5.58 -4.01 1.37
C ILE A 104 5.01 -5.29 0.78
N LEU A 105 5.87 -6.17 0.29
CA LEU A 105 5.44 -7.45 -0.25
C LEU A 105 5.13 -8.42 0.90
N LEU A 106 3.89 -8.88 0.96
CA LEU A 106 3.42 -9.77 2.03
C LEU A 106 3.38 -11.25 1.60
N GLU A 107 3.04 -11.51 0.32
CA GLU A 107 3.02 -12.86 -0.24
C GLU A 107 3.65 -12.82 -1.63
N ASP A 108 4.55 -13.75 -1.88
CA ASP A 108 5.36 -13.83 -3.09
C ASP A 108 5.19 -15.17 -3.84
N GLU A 109 4.19 -15.95 -3.50
CA GLU A 109 3.93 -17.25 -4.13
C GLU A 109 3.27 -17.08 -5.50
N CYS A 110 4.01 -16.45 -6.41
CA CYS A 110 3.54 -16.18 -7.78
C CYS A 110 4.69 -16.17 -8.77
N GLU A 111 4.33 -16.37 -10.04
CA GLU A 111 5.21 -16.09 -11.17
C GLU A 111 4.71 -14.79 -11.81
N GLY A 112 5.62 -13.92 -12.21
CA GLY A 112 5.28 -12.57 -12.65
C GLY A 112 5.07 -11.63 -11.48
N GLY A 113 4.36 -10.53 -11.71
CA GLY A 113 4.07 -9.56 -10.65
C GLY A 113 5.28 -8.74 -10.22
N TYR A 114 6.16 -8.40 -11.14
CA TYR A 114 7.34 -7.58 -10.85
C TYR A 114 6.99 -6.10 -10.83
N LEU A 115 7.52 -5.40 -9.83
CA LEU A 115 7.32 -3.96 -9.68
C LEU A 115 8.36 -3.19 -10.51
N TYR A 116 7.86 -2.23 -11.28
CA TYR A 116 8.66 -1.27 -12.04
C TYR A 116 8.36 0.14 -11.55
N VAL A 117 9.40 0.92 -11.34
CA VAL A 117 9.28 2.35 -11.01
C VAL A 117 10.12 3.13 -12.00
N GLU A 118 9.52 4.12 -12.66
CA GLU A 118 10.17 4.90 -13.73
C GLU A 118 10.75 4.02 -14.83
N GLY A 119 10.04 2.93 -15.16
CA GLY A 119 10.46 2.00 -16.22
C GLY A 119 11.55 1.03 -15.84
N GLU A 120 12.05 1.07 -14.60
CA GLU A 120 13.09 0.19 -14.12
C GLU A 120 12.54 -0.83 -13.13
N LYS A 121 12.87 -2.09 -13.32
CA LYS A 121 12.51 -3.17 -12.42
C LYS A 121 13.18 -2.94 -11.06
N ILE A 122 12.41 -3.03 -9.99
CA ILE A 122 12.95 -2.96 -8.65
C ILE A 122 13.45 -4.36 -8.26
N GLU A 123 14.79 -4.54 -8.32
CA GLU A 123 15.41 -5.85 -8.11
C GLU A 123 15.23 -6.38 -6.69
N GLU A 124 15.18 -5.51 -5.71
CA GLU A 124 15.05 -5.89 -4.30
C GLU A 124 13.59 -5.85 -3.82
N TYR A 125 12.66 -6.26 -4.68
CA TYR A 125 11.24 -6.33 -4.35
C TYR A 125 10.64 -7.59 -5.00
N GLU A 126 11.09 -8.76 -4.54
CA GLU A 126 10.64 -10.05 -5.08
C GLU A 126 10.24 -11.06 -4.02
N GLU A 127 10.69 -10.88 -2.78
CA GLU A 127 10.42 -11.79 -1.67
C GLU A 127 9.57 -11.13 -0.59
N LYS A 128 8.73 -11.92 0.07
CA LYS A 128 7.96 -11.41 1.21
C LYS A 128 8.88 -10.76 2.24
N GLY A 129 8.47 -9.60 2.73
CA GLY A 129 9.27 -8.78 3.63
C GLY A 129 10.10 -7.71 2.91
N ASP A 130 10.25 -7.79 1.60
CA ASP A 130 10.87 -6.71 0.84
C ASP A 130 9.92 -5.52 0.81
N TYR A 131 10.49 -4.31 0.92
CA TYR A 131 9.70 -3.10 0.81
C TYR A 131 10.45 -2.00 0.08
N VAL A 132 9.69 -1.09 -0.48
CA VAL A 132 10.21 0.03 -1.26
C VAL A 132 9.40 1.28 -0.93
N ILE A 133 10.06 2.42 -1.03
CA ILE A 133 9.44 3.72 -0.85
C ILE A 133 9.67 4.51 -2.13
N TYR A 134 8.62 5.10 -2.68
CA TYR A 134 8.72 5.94 -3.87
C TYR A 134 7.68 7.06 -3.82
N GLU A 135 7.88 8.06 -4.67
CA GLU A 135 6.98 9.20 -4.76
C GLU A 135 5.82 8.87 -5.71
N GLY A 136 4.74 8.30 -5.16
CA GLY A 136 3.64 7.79 -5.96
C GLY A 136 3.05 8.77 -6.97
N ARG A 137 2.93 10.04 -6.60
CA ARG A 137 2.35 11.06 -7.50
C ARG A 137 3.29 11.52 -8.61
N LYS A 138 4.61 11.32 -8.46
CA LYS A 138 5.61 11.78 -9.43
C LYS A 138 6.20 10.65 -10.25
N GLN A 139 6.37 9.49 -9.67
CA GLN A 139 7.04 8.37 -10.30
C GLN A 139 6.02 7.37 -10.85
N LYS A 140 6.05 7.16 -12.15
CA LYS A 140 5.22 6.13 -12.78
C LYS A 140 5.67 4.76 -12.31
N HIS A 141 4.72 3.95 -11.93
CA HIS A 141 4.98 2.60 -11.45
C HIS A 141 3.95 1.63 -12.02
N SER A 142 4.38 0.39 -12.15
CA SER A 142 3.58 -0.68 -12.75
C SER A 142 3.93 -2.02 -12.13
N VAL A 143 3.03 -2.98 -12.30
CA VAL A 143 3.27 -4.37 -11.89
C VAL A 143 2.97 -5.26 -13.09
N THR A 144 3.92 -6.11 -13.45
CA THR A 144 3.75 -7.05 -14.55
C THR A 144 2.66 -8.06 -14.23
N ALA A 145 2.11 -8.71 -15.26
CA ALA A 145 1.03 -9.67 -15.09
C ALA A 145 1.44 -10.81 -14.14
N ILE A 146 0.51 -11.19 -13.27
CA ILE A 146 0.62 -12.41 -12.49
C ILE A 146 0.31 -13.57 -13.44
N GLU A 147 1.26 -14.47 -13.62
CA GLU A 147 1.12 -15.61 -14.52
C GLU A 147 0.59 -16.85 -13.80
N LYS A 148 1.04 -17.05 -12.57
CA LYS A 148 0.60 -18.11 -11.67
C LYS A 148 0.62 -17.64 -10.24
N GLY A 149 -0.23 -18.25 -9.39
CA GLY A 149 -0.21 -18.05 -7.96
C GLY A 149 -0.91 -16.78 -7.51
N LYS A 150 -0.40 -16.21 -6.42
CA LYS A 150 -1.01 -15.05 -5.77
C LYS A 150 0.07 -14.12 -5.23
N ARG A 151 -0.12 -12.84 -5.46
CA ARG A 151 0.73 -11.77 -4.93
C ARG A 151 -0.09 -10.91 -3.99
N LYS A 152 0.46 -10.59 -2.84
CA LYS A 152 -0.19 -9.69 -1.90
C LYS A 152 0.80 -8.65 -1.41
N ALA A 153 0.39 -7.39 -1.45
CA ALA A 153 1.20 -6.26 -0.99
C ALA A 153 0.40 -5.38 -0.05
N LEU A 154 1.08 -4.79 0.92
CA LEU A 154 0.54 -3.73 1.76
C LEU A 154 0.98 -2.40 1.16
N ILE A 155 0.02 -1.57 0.80
CA ILE A 155 0.24 -0.27 0.20
C ILE A 155 -0.20 0.80 1.20
N VAL A 156 0.69 1.73 1.47
CA VAL A 156 0.42 2.82 2.40
C VAL A 156 0.71 4.14 1.67
N TRP A 157 -0.31 4.97 1.54
CA TRP A 157 -0.19 6.29 0.91
C TRP A 157 -0.10 7.37 1.97
N PHE A 158 0.95 8.16 1.91
CA PHE A 158 1.10 9.36 2.72
C PHE A 158 0.93 10.58 1.83
N GLY A 159 -0.02 11.41 2.18
CA GLY A 159 -0.26 12.66 1.47
C GLY A 159 0.64 13.78 1.96
N PRO A 160 0.60 14.92 1.27
CA PRO A 160 1.23 16.12 1.78
C PRO A 160 0.57 16.49 3.10
N VAL A 161 1.38 16.90 4.06
CA VAL A 161 0.87 17.51 5.29
C VAL A 161 -0.02 18.65 4.86
N LYS A 162 -1.25 18.66 5.36
CA LYS A 162 -2.17 19.77 5.09
C LYS A 162 -1.43 21.02 5.53
N SER A 163 -1.10 21.85 4.56
CA SER A 163 -0.29 23.03 4.80
C SER A 163 -0.82 23.84 5.95
N LEU A 164 0.06 24.19 6.89
CA LEU A 164 -0.26 25.09 7.99
C LEU A 164 -0.19 26.56 7.55
N ILE A 165 -0.15 26.76 6.28
CA ILE A 165 -0.17 28.11 5.71
C ILE A 165 -1.56 28.68 5.88
#